data_537a7a39e09d5f181ab2bdb4403b0d11
#
_entry.id   537a7a39e09d5f181ab2bdb4403b0d11
#
_cell.length_a   1.000
_cell.length_b   1.000
_cell.length_c   1.000
_cell.angle_alpha   90.00
_cell.angle_beta   90.00
_cell.angle_gamma   90.00
#
_symmetry.space_group_name_H-M   'P 1'
#
loop_
_entity.id
_entity.type
_entity.pdbx_description
1 polymer ?
#
loop_
_entity_poly.entity_id
_entity_poly.type
_entity_poly.pdbx_seq_one_letter_code
_entity_poly.pdbx_strand_id
1 'polypeptide(L)'
;TEGASCFDICSVEDVMVQPGQTQVVGTGLLFEPEEGYGLMLYPRSGISAKTPLRFANGVGVIDNDYRGEVKILVENCRPESPKKHMVPSYQLVDGTVVEGDYQYGFLPEGSILIKRGDRIAQAMPIKIEKAEIKKVKELNRTKRGEGGLGSTGVRE
;
A
#
# COMPACT_ATOMS: atom_id res chain seq x y z
N THR A 1 20.45 1.86 -1.84
CA THR A 1 21.63 1.31 -2.55
C THR A 1 21.66 1.87 -3.97
N GLU A 2 22.83 1.92 -4.60
CA GLU A 2 23.02 2.45 -5.98
C GLU A 2 22.17 1.71 -7.03
N GLY A 3 21.88 0.42 -6.81
CA GLY A 3 21.03 -0.39 -7.69
C GLY A 3 19.54 -0.43 -7.28
N ALA A 4 19.09 0.42 -6.35
CA ALA A 4 17.69 0.42 -5.93
C ALA A 4 16.79 1.05 -6.99
N SER A 5 15.71 0.35 -7.36
CA SER A 5 14.69 0.86 -8.30
C SER A 5 13.69 1.78 -7.64
N CYS A 6 13.56 1.73 -6.31
CA CYS A 6 12.61 2.49 -5.52
C CYS A 6 13.29 3.29 -4.42
N PHE A 7 12.65 4.34 -3.97
CA PHE A 7 12.98 5.06 -2.74
C PHE A 7 11.88 4.88 -1.70
N ASP A 8 12.26 4.88 -0.42
CA ASP A 8 11.33 4.69 0.69
C ASP A 8 10.47 5.94 0.94
N ILE A 9 9.23 5.72 1.34
CA ILE A 9 8.28 6.74 1.79
C ILE A 9 7.97 6.49 3.26
N CYS A 10 8.13 7.52 4.08
CA CYS A 10 7.92 7.44 5.53
C CYS A 10 6.61 8.11 5.95
N SER A 11 6.05 7.63 7.07
CA SER A 11 4.96 8.33 7.78
C SER A 11 5.50 9.60 8.47
N VAL A 12 4.72 10.69 8.47
CA VAL A 12 5.03 11.90 9.24
C VAL A 12 4.30 11.97 10.57
N GLU A 13 3.49 10.97 10.87
CA GLU A 13 2.62 10.93 12.05
C GLU A 13 2.50 9.51 12.61
N ASP A 14 2.05 9.40 13.86
CA ASP A 14 1.65 8.14 14.47
C ASP A 14 0.22 7.81 14.04
N VAL A 15 0.00 6.62 13.47
CA VAL A 15 -1.33 6.18 13.01
C VAL A 15 -1.64 4.80 13.56
N MET A 16 -2.74 4.68 14.32
CA MET A 16 -3.26 3.41 14.80
C MET A 16 -4.23 2.81 13.77
N VAL A 17 -3.94 1.60 13.30
CA VAL A 17 -4.77 0.87 12.33
C VAL A 17 -5.37 -0.34 13.03
N GLN A 18 -6.65 -0.25 13.40
CA GLN A 18 -7.37 -1.34 14.05
C GLN A 18 -7.74 -2.45 13.05
N PRO A 19 -7.99 -3.69 13.51
CA PRO A 19 -8.46 -4.77 12.63
C PRO A 19 -9.65 -4.36 11.76
N GLY A 20 -9.61 -4.69 10.47
CA GLY A 20 -10.64 -4.36 9.49
C GLY A 20 -10.69 -2.90 9.05
N GLN A 21 -9.84 -2.03 9.61
CA GLN A 21 -9.84 -0.61 9.26
C GLN A 21 -8.87 -0.26 8.15
N THR A 22 -9.29 0.68 7.30
CA THR A 22 -8.44 1.42 6.38
C THR A 22 -8.13 2.80 6.98
N GLN A 23 -6.86 3.19 6.95
CA GLN A 23 -6.38 4.51 7.38
C GLN A 23 -5.63 5.20 6.25
N VAL A 24 -5.68 6.53 6.27
CA VAL A 24 -4.91 7.41 5.38
C VAL A 24 -3.71 7.91 6.15
N VAL A 25 -2.51 7.57 5.70
CA VAL A 25 -1.26 7.98 6.37
C VAL A 25 -0.61 9.09 5.58
N GLY A 26 -0.37 10.22 6.24
CA GLY A 26 0.35 11.37 5.69
C GLY A 26 1.84 11.08 5.50
N THR A 27 2.42 11.62 4.45
CA THR A 27 3.86 11.50 4.16
C THR A 27 4.60 12.83 4.20
N GLY A 28 3.87 13.96 4.17
CA GLY A 28 4.43 15.30 4.06
C GLY A 28 5.13 15.57 2.72
N LEU A 29 5.01 14.68 1.73
CA LEU A 29 5.72 14.76 0.46
C LEU A 29 4.80 15.25 -0.67
N LEU A 30 5.32 16.17 -1.45
CA LEU A 30 4.75 16.60 -2.72
C LEU A 30 5.76 16.30 -3.81
N PHE A 31 5.30 15.88 -4.99
CA PHE A 31 6.16 15.55 -6.10
C PHE A 31 5.81 16.35 -7.35
N GLU A 32 6.83 16.69 -8.10
CA GLU A 32 6.74 17.26 -9.43
C GLU A 32 7.62 16.45 -10.37
N PRO A 33 7.12 15.33 -10.90
CA PRO A 33 7.85 14.53 -11.88
C PRO A 33 8.06 15.33 -13.18
N GLU A 34 9.15 15.05 -13.89
CA GLU A 34 9.35 15.58 -15.24
C GLU A 34 8.20 15.16 -16.17
N GLU A 35 7.98 15.94 -17.24
CA GLU A 35 6.95 15.61 -18.24
C GLU A 35 7.19 14.21 -18.82
N GLY A 36 6.10 13.43 -18.91
CA GLY A 36 6.15 12.03 -19.35
C GLY A 36 6.52 11.02 -18.27
N TYR A 37 6.67 11.47 -17.02
CA TYR A 37 6.86 10.58 -15.87
C TYR A 37 5.73 10.70 -14.86
N GLY A 38 5.50 9.65 -14.10
CA GLY A 38 4.66 9.61 -12.92
C GLY A 38 5.32 8.78 -11.83
N LEU A 39 4.66 8.62 -10.68
CA LEU A 39 5.16 7.78 -9.59
C LEU A 39 4.19 6.63 -9.35
N MET A 40 4.74 5.44 -9.19
CA MET A 40 4.02 4.28 -8.68
C MET A 40 4.42 4.04 -7.24
N LEU A 41 3.43 3.83 -6.38
CA LEU A 41 3.61 3.55 -4.96
C LEU A 41 3.33 2.08 -4.69
N TYR A 42 4.25 1.42 -4.03
CA TYR A 42 4.18 0.00 -3.73
C TYR A 42 4.30 -0.26 -2.23
N PRO A 43 3.66 -1.32 -1.72
CA PRO A 43 3.91 -1.77 -0.35
C PRO A 43 5.36 -2.27 -0.20
N ARG A 44 5.86 -2.23 1.03
CA ARG A 44 7.16 -2.80 1.37
C ARG A 44 7.01 -4.26 1.77
N SER A 45 7.85 -5.12 1.21
CA SER A 45 7.84 -6.56 1.48
C SER A 45 7.99 -6.89 2.97
N GLY A 46 8.85 -6.14 3.69
CA GLY A 46 9.08 -6.34 5.12
C GLY A 46 7.84 -6.11 5.98
N ILE A 47 7.03 -5.09 5.68
CA ILE A 47 5.75 -4.85 6.35
C ILE A 47 4.75 -5.95 5.99
N SER A 48 4.63 -6.25 4.70
CA SER A 48 3.71 -7.29 4.22
C SER A 48 4.02 -8.69 4.75
N ALA A 49 5.28 -9.00 5.04
CA ALA A 49 5.68 -10.29 5.61
C ALA A 49 5.45 -10.38 7.12
N LYS A 50 5.61 -9.27 7.85
CA LYS A 50 5.60 -9.25 9.32
C LYS A 50 4.26 -8.81 9.92
N THR A 51 3.43 -8.17 9.14
CA THR A 51 2.14 -7.63 9.57
C THR A 51 1.03 -7.94 8.57
N PRO A 52 -0.23 -7.88 8.99
CA PRO A 52 -1.38 -7.95 8.08
C PRO A 52 -1.67 -6.62 7.35
N LEU A 53 -0.83 -5.59 7.48
CA LEU A 53 -1.03 -4.34 6.75
C LEU A 53 -0.86 -4.55 5.24
N ARG A 54 -1.79 -3.99 4.48
CA ARG A 54 -1.80 -3.98 3.01
C ARG A 54 -2.14 -2.59 2.50
N PHE A 55 -1.76 -2.29 1.27
CA PHE A 55 -2.33 -1.13 0.58
C PHE A 55 -3.77 -1.42 0.20
N ALA A 56 -4.70 -0.58 0.62
CA ALA A 56 -6.12 -0.76 0.34
C ALA A 56 -6.42 -0.66 -1.18
N ASN A 57 -5.65 0.12 -1.91
CA ASN A 57 -5.74 0.27 -3.37
C ASN A 57 -4.78 -0.62 -4.17
N GLY A 58 -4.01 -1.49 -3.52
CA GLY A 58 -3.01 -2.38 -4.12
C GLY A 58 -1.76 -1.64 -4.59
N VAL A 59 -1.90 -0.71 -5.52
CA VAL A 59 -0.84 0.17 -6.04
C VAL A 59 -1.35 1.60 -6.06
N GLY A 60 -0.54 2.54 -5.56
CA GLY A 60 -0.82 3.97 -5.70
C GLY A 60 -0.27 4.51 -7.02
N VAL A 61 -1.02 5.38 -7.67
CA VAL A 61 -0.59 6.08 -8.88
C VAL A 61 -0.63 7.57 -8.60
N ILE A 62 0.49 8.24 -8.79
CA ILE A 62 0.62 9.69 -8.67
C ILE A 62 0.86 10.25 -10.06
N ASP A 63 -0.12 10.98 -10.56
CA ASP A 63 -0.08 11.60 -11.87
C ASP A 63 0.96 12.73 -11.95
N ASN A 64 1.45 13.00 -13.15
CA ASN A 64 2.44 14.06 -13.41
C ASN A 64 1.98 15.44 -12.92
N ASP A 65 0.69 15.74 -13.04
CA ASP A 65 0.07 17.02 -12.70
C ASP A 65 -0.54 17.07 -11.29
N TYR A 66 -0.42 15.99 -10.49
CA TYR A 66 -0.84 16.02 -9.09
C TYR A 66 0.12 16.84 -8.24
N ARG A 67 -0.40 17.81 -7.50
CA ARG A 67 0.39 18.73 -6.63
C ARG A 67 -0.01 18.66 -5.16
N GLY A 68 -0.89 17.73 -4.81
CA GLY A 68 -1.27 17.49 -3.41
C GLY A 68 -0.25 16.64 -2.68
N GLU A 69 -0.42 16.54 -1.37
CA GLU A 69 0.36 15.63 -0.53
C GLU A 69 0.11 14.18 -0.93
N VAL A 70 1.18 13.42 -1.13
CA VAL A 70 1.11 11.98 -1.32
C VAL A 70 0.72 11.32 0.00
N LYS A 71 -0.36 10.56 -0.01
CA LYS A 71 -0.87 9.82 1.15
C LYS A 71 -0.96 8.34 0.83
N ILE A 72 -0.73 7.51 1.84
CA ILE A 72 -0.75 6.06 1.70
C ILE A 72 -2.03 5.51 2.35
N LEU A 73 -2.80 4.75 1.59
CA LEU A 73 -3.98 4.04 2.07
C LEU A 73 -3.54 2.68 2.60
N VAL A 74 -3.58 2.49 3.92
CA VAL A 74 -3.24 1.22 4.56
C VAL A 74 -4.45 0.58 5.19
N GLU A 75 -4.58 -0.73 5.04
CA GLU A 75 -5.63 -1.54 5.63
C GLU A 75 -5.01 -2.61 6.53
N ASN A 76 -5.57 -2.78 7.72
CA ASN A 76 -5.28 -3.93 8.57
C ASN A 76 -6.24 -5.07 8.22
N CYS A 77 -5.76 -6.03 7.43
CA CYS A 77 -6.56 -7.14 6.93
C CYS A 77 -6.92 -8.21 7.98
N ARG A 78 -6.60 -7.99 9.26
CA ARG A 78 -7.15 -8.85 10.34
C ARG A 78 -8.65 -8.64 10.40
N PRO A 79 -9.43 -9.73 10.49
CA PRO A 79 -10.88 -9.59 10.70
C PRO A 79 -11.14 -8.95 12.06
N GLU A 80 -12.18 -8.12 12.14
CA GLU A 80 -12.69 -7.65 13.42
C GLU A 80 -13.13 -8.83 14.28
N SER A 81 -12.74 -8.84 15.56
CA SER A 81 -13.23 -9.84 16.49
C SER A 81 -14.68 -9.54 16.88
N PRO A 82 -15.63 -10.49 16.73
CA PRO A 82 -17.01 -10.29 17.15
C PRO A 82 -17.16 -9.97 18.64
N LYS A 83 -16.21 -10.39 19.46
CA LYS A 83 -16.19 -10.17 20.91
C LYS A 83 -15.43 -8.92 21.35
N LYS A 84 -14.92 -8.09 20.42
CA LYS A 84 -14.15 -6.87 20.70
C LYS A 84 -13.24 -7.01 21.93
N HIS A 85 -12.35 -8.02 21.89
CA HIS A 85 -11.36 -8.19 22.95
C HIS A 85 -10.43 -6.99 22.96
N MET A 86 -10.49 -6.20 24.02
CA MET A 86 -9.71 -4.98 24.20
C MET A 86 -8.48 -5.28 25.07
N VAL A 87 -7.31 -4.92 24.58
CA VAL A 87 -6.04 -5.19 25.23
C VAL A 87 -5.16 -3.92 25.27
N PRO A 88 -4.31 -3.76 26.30
CA PRO A 88 -3.33 -2.66 26.34
C PRO A 88 -2.06 -3.06 25.54
N SER A 89 -2.24 -3.49 24.31
CA SER A 89 -1.16 -3.94 23.45
C SER A 89 -1.45 -3.62 21.98
N TYR A 90 -0.36 -3.50 21.21
CA TYR A 90 -0.41 -3.28 19.77
C TYR A 90 0.84 -3.86 19.09
N GLN A 91 0.81 -4.05 17.78
CA GLN A 91 1.94 -4.50 16.99
C GLN A 91 2.56 -3.29 16.26
N LEU A 92 3.89 -3.26 16.16
CA LEU A 92 4.63 -2.31 15.33
C LEU A 92 4.79 -2.86 13.89
N VAL A 93 5.14 -1.99 12.94
CA VAL A 93 5.33 -2.37 11.53
C VAL A 93 6.49 -3.34 11.29
N ASP A 94 7.43 -3.45 12.24
CA ASP A 94 8.53 -4.44 12.22
C ASP A 94 8.11 -5.82 12.75
N GLY A 95 6.87 -5.95 13.20
CA GLY A 95 6.32 -7.17 13.76
C GLY A 95 6.41 -7.28 15.28
N THR A 96 7.12 -6.35 15.95
CA THR A 96 7.24 -6.33 17.42
C THR A 96 5.87 -6.10 18.06
N VAL A 97 5.54 -6.85 19.10
CA VAL A 97 4.34 -6.64 19.94
C VAL A 97 4.75 -5.86 21.17
N VAL A 98 4.05 -4.78 21.44
CA VAL A 98 4.21 -3.95 22.65
C VAL A 98 3.04 -4.28 23.58
N GLU A 99 3.35 -4.76 24.78
CA GLU A 99 2.37 -5.15 25.80
C GLU A 99 2.42 -4.22 27.00
N GLY A 100 1.28 -4.00 27.64
CA GLY A 100 1.20 -3.19 28.86
C GLY A 100 1.46 -1.70 28.64
N ASP A 101 1.43 -1.23 27.40
CA ASP A 101 1.51 0.20 27.09
C ASP A 101 0.11 0.82 27.06
N TYR A 102 -0.13 1.70 28.01
CA TYR A 102 -1.40 2.40 28.17
C TYR A 102 -1.45 3.77 27.49
N GLN A 103 -0.40 4.15 26.75
CA GLN A 103 -0.35 5.43 26.06
C GLN A 103 -1.56 5.62 25.12
N TYR A 104 -1.99 4.54 24.46
CA TYR A 104 -3.12 4.52 23.54
C TYR A 104 -4.38 3.90 24.17
N GLY A 105 -4.37 3.59 25.48
CA GLY A 105 -5.45 2.95 26.19
C GLY A 105 -5.65 1.47 25.83
N PHE A 106 -6.89 0.99 25.98
CA PHE A 106 -7.25 -0.35 25.55
C PHE A 106 -7.67 -0.33 24.08
N LEU A 107 -7.04 -1.17 23.27
CA LEU A 107 -7.21 -1.26 21.83
C LEU A 107 -7.82 -2.61 21.44
N PRO A 108 -8.54 -2.72 20.31
CA PRO A 108 -8.89 -4.02 19.76
C PRO A 108 -7.64 -4.87 19.54
N GLU A 109 -7.67 -6.12 20.01
CA GLU A 109 -6.57 -7.06 19.83
C GLU A 109 -6.19 -7.16 18.34
N GLY A 110 -4.89 -7.04 18.05
CA GLY A 110 -4.37 -7.04 16.69
C GLY A 110 -4.31 -5.67 16.03
N SER A 111 -4.52 -4.59 16.79
CA SER A 111 -4.23 -3.23 16.35
C SER A 111 -2.75 -3.07 16.01
N ILE A 112 -2.45 -2.23 15.01
CA ILE A 112 -1.09 -1.97 14.53
C ILE A 112 -0.82 -0.48 14.61
N LEU A 113 0.31 -0.11 15.23
CA LEU A 113 0.80 1.26 15.28
C LEU A 113 1.87 1.47 14.21
N ILE A 114 1.60 2.41 13.32
CA ILE A 114 2.59 3.03 12.44
C ILE A 114 3.13 4.24 13.20
N LYS A 115 4.44 4.31 13.39
CA LYS A 115 5.08 5.46 14.04
C LYS A 115 5.58 6.47 13.02
N ARG A 116 5.62 7.70 13.41
CA ARG A 116 6.34 8.75 12.66
C ARG A 116 7.76 8.29 12.33
N GLY A 117 8.14 8.40 11.05
CA GLY A 117 9.44 7.96 10.53
C GLY A 117 9.46 6.51 10.04
N ASP A 118 8.43 5.72 10.30
CA ASP A 118 8.34 4.37 9.74
C ASP A 118 8.27 4.42 8.21
N ARG A 119 9.09 3.61 7.57
CA ARG A 119 9.09 3.44 6.10
C ARG A 119 7.92 2.53 5.71
N ILE A 120 6.80 3.14 5.31
CA ILE A 120 5.52 2.47 5.07
C ILE A 120 5.29 2.06 3.62
N ALA A 121 5.96 2.73 2.68
CA ALA A 121 5.82 2.52 1.26
C ALA A 121 7.17 2.65 0.56
N GLN A 122 7.18 2.32 -0.72
CA GLN A 122 8.29 2.62 -1.64
C GLN A 122 7.72 3.15 -2.95
N ALA A 123 8.41 4.13 -3.53
CA ALA A 123 8.00 4.80 -4.76
C ALA A 123 9.00 4.56 -5.88
N MET A 124 8.50 4.39 -7.08
CA MET A 124 9.28 4.22 -8.30
C MET A 124 8.81 5.20 -9.36
N PRO A 125 9.69 6.08 -9.88
CA PRO A 125 9.39 6.86 -11.07
C PRO A 125 9.21 5.93 -12.27
N ILE A 126 8.16 6.14 -13.05
CA ILE A 126 7.93 5.40 -14.29
C ILE A 126 7.71 6.37 -15.45
N LYS A 127 8.18 5.98 -16.61
CA LYS A 127 7.84 6.68 -17.85
C LYS A 127 6.42 6.32 -18.26
N ILE A 128 5.62 7.34 -18.56
CA ILE A 128 4.23 7.18 -18.99
C ILE A 128 4.17 7.41 -20.49
N GLU A 129 3.82 6.35 -21.22
CA GLU A 129 3.52 6.45 -22.65
C GLU A 129 2.05 6.86 -22.82
N LYS A 130 1.82 7.95 -23.58
CA LYS A 130 0.45 8.38 -23.92
C LYS A 130 -0.12 7.41 -24.95
N ALA A 131 -1.08 6.59 -24.52
CA ALA A 131 -1.79 5.68 -25.41
C ALA A 131 -2.99 6.37 -26.04
N GLU A 132 -3.14 6.25 -27.37
CA GLU A 132 -4.36 6.64 -28.06
C GLU A 132 -5.38 5.50 -27.96
N ILE A 133 -6.48 5.74 -27.24
CA ILE A 133 -7.56 4.75 -27.07
C ILE A 133 -8.58 4.96 -28.20
N LYS A 134 -8.77 3.92 -29.02
CA LYS A 134 -9.75 3.93 -30.12
C LYS A 134 -10.90 2.98 -29.83
N LYS A 135 -12.13 3.49 -29.91
CA LYS A 135 -13.32 2.64 -29.86
C LYS A 135 -13.50 1.97 -31.21
N VAL A 136 -13.51 0.65 -31.21
CA VAL A 136 -13.72 -0.17 -32.43
C VAL A 136 -14.92 -1.09 -32.24
N LYS A 137 -15.51 -1.56 -33.36
CA LYS A 137 -16.61 -2.53 -33.33
C LYS A 137 -16.13 -3.95 -33.07
N GLU A 138 -14.97 -4.29 -33.59
CA GLU A 138 -14.35 -5.60 -33.45
C GLU A 138 -12.86 -5.44 -33.20
N LEU A 139 -12.28 -6.37 -32.44
CA LEU A 139 -10.84 -6.48 -32.20
C LEU A 139 -10.21 -7.45 -33.19
N ASN A 140 -8.93 -7.25 -33.47
CA ASN A 140 -8.16 -8.20 -34.27
C ASN A 140 -8.08 -9.56 -33.58
N ARG A 141 -8.22 -10.63 -34.35
CA ARG A 141 -8.06 -12.00 -33.85
C ARG A 141 -6.59 -12.28 -33.50
N THR A 142 -6.40 -12.96 -32.36
CA THR A 142 -5.07 -13.41 -31.94
C THR A 142 -5.09 -14.91 -31.67
N LYS A 143 -3.89 -15.54 -31.64
CA LYS A 143 -3.78 -16.97 -31.32
C LYS A 143 -4.32 -17.31 -29.91
N ARG A 144 -4.22 -16.38 -28.96
CA ARG A 144 -4.74 -16.52 -27.60
C ARG A 144 -6.26 -16.32 -27.54
N GLY A 145 -6.83 -15.47 -28.39
CA GLY A 145 -8.25 -15.11 -28.37
C GLY A 145 -8.68 -14.59 -26.98
N GLU A 146 -9.76 -15.14 -26.45
CA GLU A 146 -10.36 -14.80 -25.17
C GLU A 146 -9.77 -15.61 -23.99
N GLY A 147 -8.72 -16.41 -24.21
CA GLY A 147 -8.10 -17.22 -23.18
C GLY A 147 -7.52 -16.39 -22.02
N GLY A 148 -8.08 -16.59 -20.81
CA GLY A 148 -7.70 -15.91 -19.56
C GLY A 148 -7.88 -16.84 -18.36
N LEU A 149 -7.69 -16.31 -17.13
CA LEU A 149 -7.98 -16.98 -15.85
C LEU A 149 -7.48 -18.43 -15.76
N GLY A 150 -6.23 -18.67 -16.20
CA GLY A 150 -5.63 -20.01 -16.13
C GLY A 150 -5.92 -20.90 -17.35
N SER A 151 -6.37 -20.33 -18.49
CA SER A 151 -6.63 -21.08 -19.74
C SER A 151 -5.41 -21.86 -20.28
N THR A 152 -4.19 -21.53 -19.81
CA THR A 152 -2.94 -22.23 -20.13
C THR A 152 -2.58 -23.37 -19.16
N GLY A 153 -3.43 -23.62 -18.15
CA GLY A 153 -3.15 -24.58 -17.10
C GLY A 153 -2.33 -24.01 -15.93
N VAL A 154 -2.22 -24.78 -14.85
CA VAL A 154 -1.46 -24.42 -13.63
C VAL A 154 -0.21 -25.30 -13.44
N ARG A 155 0.02 -26.27 -14.31
CA ARG A 155 1.21 -27.16 -14.32
C ARG A 155 1.63 -27.42 -15.75
N GLU A 156 2.94 -27.48 -15.96
CA GLU A 156 3.55 -28.03 -17.17
C GLU A 156 3.51 -29.55 -17.15
#